data_14c42f0a238e17b99f482afa740cc186
#
_entry.id   14c42f0a238e17b99f482afa740cc186
#
_cell.length_a   1.000
_cell.length_b   1.000
_cell.length_c   1.000
_cell.angle_alpha   90.00
_cell.angle_beta   90.00
_cell.angle_gamma   90.00
#
_symmetry.space_group_name_H-M   'P 1'
#
loop_
_entity.id
_entity.type
_entity.pdbx_description
1 polymer ?
#
loop_
_entity_poly.entity_id
_entity_poly.type
_entity_poly.pdbx_seq_one_letter_code
_entity_poly.pdbx_strand_id
1 'polypeptide(L)'
;IIGDYDIDGVMSTYILVKALKRAGACVDYMIPDRVKDGYGLNVHLIDKAYEDGIDTVVTCDNGIAAIEEIAHAKELGMTVLVTDHHAVPFEDIKGIKIYKESKADAVVNPHQIECSYPYKELCGAAVAWKIVILLYRKIGIDEKAAMDFIENVAFATVGDVMPLTGENRILVKAGLKSIHHTTNIGMKALLECCNIEAENVDAYHFGFVLGPCVNATGRLDTAKRALELFLCDRQEDAMRIASELVALNDDRKEMTAKGVETAVEIYERDNYEKDRVLVIYLPDVHESIAGIIAGRIRERYNKPTFILTKSEDGVKGSGRSIEEYSMYEEMCKCSELFTKFGGHPMAAGLSLPQENVEPFRQKINEYASLTDDDLVPKIHIDVPMPVDYVSMRLVSEFSVLAPFGKDNPKPVFADKNLRVSRMWVVGKNNNVLRLSLIS
;
A
#
# COMPACT_ATOMS: atom_id res chain seq x y z
N ILE A 1 17.83 -6.38 11.06
CA ILE A 1 16.55 -5.70 10.80
C ILE A 1 15.68 -6.60 9.94
N ILE A 2 14.43 -6.80 10.31
CA ILE A 2 13.46 -7.57 9.54
C ILE A 2 12.34 -6.62 9.13
N GLY A 3 12.30 -6.28 7.83
CA GLY A 3 11.29 -5.40 7.24
C GLY A 3 10.09 -6.14 6.67
N ASP A 4 9.27 -5.45 5.88
CA ASP A 4 8.24 -6.04 5.02
C ASP A 4 8.57 -5.85 3.54
N TYR A 5 7.80 -6.51 2.67
CA TYR A 5 8.09 -6.61 1.23
C TYR A 5 7.48 -5.48 0.38
N ASP A 6 6.74 -4.56 0.96
CA ASP A 6 6.20 -3.40 0.25
C ASP A 6 7.10 -2.16 0.39
N ILE A 7 6.65 -1.06 -0.19
CA ILE A 7 7.41 0.19 -0.19
C ILE A 7 7.67 0.74 1.21
N ASP A 8 6.74 0.57 2.15
CA ASP A 8 6.93 1.06 3.52
C ASP A 8 7.95 0.21 4.25
N GLY A 9 7.85 -1.11 4.16
CA GLY A 9 8.84 -2.03 4.72
C GLY A 9 10.23 -1.85 4.12
N VAL A 10 10.34 -1.65 2.79
CA VAL A 10 11.62 -1.38 2.12
C VAL A 10 12.23 -0.07 2.59
N MET A 11 11.44 1.02 2.67
CA MET A 11 11.94 2.33 3.11
C MET A 11 12.26 2.36 4.61
N SER A 12 11.45 1.71 5.44
CA SER A 12 11.71 1.53 6.88
C SER A 12 13.03 0.81 7.11
N THR A 13 13.24 -0.28 6.39
CA THR A 13 14.48 -1.08 6.45
C THR A 13 15.68 -0.24 6.00
N TYR A 14 15.56 0.47 4.87
CA TYR A 14 16.60 1.37 4.37
C TYR A 14 17.01 2.42 5.42
N ILE A 15 16.03 3.10 6.01
CA ILE A 15 16.24 4.14 7.02
C ILE A 15 17.02 3.56 8.23
N LEU A 16 16.54 2.44 8.78
CA LEU A 16 17.17 1.82 9.94
C LEU A 16 18.57 1.29 9.64
N VAL A 17 18.76 0.61 8.50
CA VAL A 17 20.08 0.10 8.09
C VAL A 17 21.11 1.21 7.96
N LYS A 18 20.77 2.28 7.23
CA LYS A 18 21.69 3.42 7.02
C LYS A 18 21.93 4.18 8.32
N ALA A 19 20.90 4.38 9.12
CA ALA A 19 21.01 5.13 10.37
C ALA A 19 21.82 4.39 11.44
N LEU A 20 21.58 3.10 11.63
CA LEU A 20 22.31 2.28 12.59
C LEU A 20 23.76 2.06 12.17
N LYS A 21 24.05 1.86 10.88
CA LYS A 21 25.44 1.83 10.37
C LYS A 21 26.15 3.16 10.63
N ARG A 22 25.48 4.31 10.43
CA ARG A 22 26.01 5.64 10.78
C ARG A 22 26.29 5.77 12.27
N ALA A 23 25.48 5.12 13.11
CA ALA A 23 25.67 5.06 14.58
C ALA A 23 26.78 4.09 15.00
N GLY A 24 27.42 3.37 14.08
CA GLY A 24 28.51 2.43 14.35
C GLY A 24 28.07 1.00 14.69
N ALA A 25 26.78 0.68 14.52
CA ALA A 25 26.30 -0.68 14.75
C ALA A 25 26.68 -1.63 13.59
N CYS A 26 26.92 -2.92 13.93
CA CYS A 26 26.99 -4.00 12.96
C CYS A 26 25.55 -4.41 12.60
N VAL A 27 25.15 -4.20 11.36
CA VAL A 27 23.75 -4.35 10.93
C VAL A 27 23.65 -5.19 9.67
N ASP A 28 22.80 -6.20 9.74
CA ASP A 28 22.31 -6.95 8.58
C ASP A 28 20.79 -6.79 8.44
N TYR A 29 20.20 -7.27 7.35
CA TYR A 29 18.78 -7.13 7.09
C TYR A 29 18.17 -8.34 6.38
N MET A 30 16.90 -8.56 6.62
CA MET A 30 16.07 -9.55 5.93
C MET A 30 14.74 -8.91 5.51
N ILE A 31 14.24 -9.33 4.36
CA ILE A 31 12.88 -9.01 3.90
C ILE A 31 12.21 -10.34 3.57
N PRO A 32 11.01 -10.62 4.11
CA PRO A 32 10.28 -11.86 3.84
C PRO A 32 9.92 -11.98 2.36
N ASP A 33 9.90 -13.20 1.85
CA ASP A 33 9.31 -13.52 0.55
C ASP A 33 7.79 -13.64 0.71
N ARG A 34 7.05 -12.86 -0.06
CA ARG A 34 5.59 -12.79 0.04
C ARG A 34 4.89 -14.14 -0.12
N VAL A 35 5.42 -15.02 -0.97
CA VAL A 35 4.80 -16.32 -1.30
C VAL A 35 5.25 -17.40 -0.33
N LYS A 36 6.54 -17.45 -0.01
CA LYS A 36 7.15 -18.49 0.82
C LYS A 36 7.00 -18.21 2.32
N ASP A 37 7.26 -16.96 2.71
CA ASP A 37 7.34 -16.58 4.11
C ASP A 37 6.03 -15.94 4.61
N GLY A 38 5.21 -15.39 3.69
CA GLY A 38 4.01 -14.64 4.03
C GLY A 38 4.33 -13.20 4.43
N TYR A 39 3.49 -12.62 5.29
CA TYR A 39 3.61 -11.25 5.75
C TYR A 39 4.43 -11.16 7.03
N GLY A 40 5.43 -10.27 7.03
CA GLY A 40 6.15 -9.85 8.23
C GLY A 40 7.07 -10.91 8.85
N LEU A 41 7.25 -10.81 10.16
CA LEU A 41 8.11 -11.68 10.95
C LEU A 41 7.56 -13.11 10.99
N ASN A 42 8.41 -14.10 10.75
CA ASN A 42 8.09 -15.52 10.90
C ASN A 42 9.24 -16.30 11.58
N VAL A 43 8.93 -17.51 12.04
CA VAL A 43 9.89 -18.36 12.79
C VAL A 43 11.14 -18.66 11.96
N HIS A 44 10.99 -18.92 10.66
CA HIS A 44 12.13 -19.24 9.80
C HIS A 44 13.15 -18.10 9.71
N LEU A 45 12.70 -16.85 9.63
CA LEU A 45 13.59 -15.67 9.62
C LEU A 45 14.30 -15.47 10.96
N ILE A 46 13.62 -15.80 12.07
CA ILE A 46 14.18 -15.74 13.42
C ILE A 46 15.27 -16.80 13.58
N ASP A 47 14.98 -18.06 13.21
CA ASP A 47 15.94 -19.17 13.30
C ASP A 47 17.19 -18.87 12.48
N LYS A 48 16.99 -18.37 11.26
CA LYS A 48 18.09 -17.95 10.40
C LYS A 48 18.93 -16.83 11.03
N ALA A 49 18.30 -15.80 11.59
CA ALA A 49 19.00 -14.73 12.27
C ALA A 49 19.82 -15.27 13.46
N TYR A 50 19.24 -16.18 14.23
CA TYR A 50 19.92 -16.83 15.37
C TYR A 50 21.12 -17.66 14.91
N GLU A 51 20.97 -18.48 13.85
CA GLU A 51 22.05 -19.27 13.25
C GLU A 51 23.19 -18.39 12.70
N ASP A 52 22.87 -17.23 12.14
CA ASP A 52 23.82 -16.23 11.66
C ASP A 52 24.51 -15.44 12.82
N GLY A 53 24.20 -15.79 14.08
CA GLY A 53 24.81 -15.19 15.28
C GLY A 53 24.27 -13.80 15.64
N ILE A 54 23.09 -13.46 15.17
CA ILE A 54 22.41 -12.20 15.51
C ILE A 54 21.82 -12.30 16.92
N ASP A 55 22.11 -11.34 17.77
CA ASP A 55 21.63 -11.25 19.15
C ASP A 55 20.40 -10.34 19.30
N THR A 56 20.20 -9.43 18.36
CA THR A 56 19.16 -8.40 18.44
C THR A 56 18.39 -8.29 17.12
N VAL A 57 17.08 -8.49 17.17
CA VAL A 57 16.16 -8.29 16.04
C VAL A 57 15.38 -6.99 16.23
N VAL A 58 15.35 -6.19 15.18
CA VAL A 58 14.48 -5.02 15.09
C VAL A 58 13.53 -5.23 13.92
N THR A 59 12.23 -5.30 14.18
CA THR A 59 11.24 -5.31 13.10
C THR A 59 10.92 -3.89 12.66
N CYS A 60 10.53 -3.70 11.41
CA CYS A 60 10.01 -2.42 10.94
C CYS A 60 8.91 -2.64 9.92
N ASP A 61 7.82 -1.90 10.10
CA ASP A 61 6.59 -2.03 9.33
C ASP A 61 5.91 -3.41 9.47
N ASN A 62 6.25 -4.12 10.52
CA ASN A 62 5.66 -5.40 10.92
C ASN A 62 6.00 -5.72 12.37
N GLY A 63 5.46 -6.83 12.88
CA GLY A 63 5.83 -7.39 14.17
C GLY A 63 4.78 -7.20 15.25
N ILE A 64 3.88 -6.22 15.17
CA ILE A 64 2.86 -6.02 16.22
C ILE A 64 1.91 -7.24 16.37
N ALA A 65 1.68 -7.96 15.28
CA ALA A 65 0.84 -9.15 15.26
C ALA A 65 1.63 -10.47 15.46
N ALA A 66 2.96 -10.43 15.39
CA ALA A 66 3.85 -11.60 15.45
C ALA A 66 4.11 -12.07 16.91
N ILE A 67 3.05 -12.36 17.64
CA ILE A 67 3.12 -12.65 19.09
C ILE A 67 3.88 -13.95 19.39
N GLU A 68 3.61 -15.01 18.62
CA GLU A 68 4.20 -16.33 18.82
C GLU A 68 5.65 -16.34 18.32
N GLU A 69 5.92 -15.68 17.19
CA GLU A 69 7.25 -15.56 16.61
C GLU A 69 8.21 -14.79 17.53
N ILE A 70 7.70 -13.69 18.12
CA ILE A 70 8.49 -12.93 19.10
C ILE A 70 8.74 -13.76 20.37
N ALA A 71 7.75 -14.53 20.81
CA ALA A 71 7.94 -15.43 21.95
C ALA A 71 9.04 -16.47 21.65
N HIS A 72 9.07 -17.04 20.46
CA HIS A 72 10.13 -17.95 20.00
C HIS A 72 11.50 -17.28 19.99
N ALA A 73 11.64 -16.07 19.46
CA ALA A 73 12.88 -15.32 19.51
C ALA A 73 13.36 -15.08 20.96
N LYS A 74 12.44 -14.79 21.87
CA LYS A 74 12.77 -14.64 23.30
C LYS A 74 13.22 -15.95 23.93
N GLU A 75 12.68 -17.11 23.54
CA GLU A 75 13.14 -18.44 24.00
C GLU A 75 14.55 -18.76 23.53
N LEU A 76 14.94 -18.26 22.33
CA LEU A 76 16.32 -18.33 21.83
C LEU A 76 17.28 -17.35 22.54
N GLY A 77 16.77 -16.49 23.44
CA GLY A 77 17.56 -15.51 24.17
C GLY A 77 17.87 -14.23 23.42
N MET A 78 17.20 -14.00 22.30
CA MET A 78 17.41 -12.79 21.49
C MET A 78 16.72 -11.57 22.13
N THR A 79 17.27 -10.39 21.87
CA THR A 79 16.61 -9.11 22.13
C THR A 79 15.72 -8.78 20.93
N VAL A 80 14.46 -8.41 21.19
CA VAL A 80 13.49 -8.09 20.14
C VAL A 80 12.91 -6.70 20.34
N LEU A 81 13.05 -5.84 19.34
CA LEU A 81 12.46 -4.50 19.29
C LEU A 81 11.46 -4.45 18.13
N VAL A 82 10.22 -4.14 18.44
CA VAL A 82 9.14 -4.01 17.43
C VAL A 82 8.94 -2.54 17.10
N THR A 83 9.03 -2.20 15.80
CA THR A 83 8.64 -0.88 15.29
C THR A 83 7.61 -1.08 14.19
N ASP A 84 6.39 -0.64 14.41
CA ASP A 84 5.25 -0.94 13.55
C ASP A 84 4.22 0.20 13.60
N HIS A 85 3.29 0.20 12.67
CA HIS A 85 2.18 1.17 12.62
C HIS A 85 0.81 0.48 12.41
N HIS A 86 0.80 -0.83 12.26
CA HIS A 86 -0.43 -1.61 12.10
C HIS A 86 -1.26 -1.66 13.38
N ALA A 87 -2.54 -1.99 13.24
CA ALA A 87 -3.45 -2.14 14.36
C ALA A 87 -2.99 -3.25 15.31
N VAL A 88 -3.06 -2.97 16.61
CA VAL A 88 -2.74 -3.97 17.65
C VAL A 88 -3.79 -5.09 17.60
N PRO A 89 -3.38 -6.38 17.49
CA PRO A 89 -4.32 -7.49 17.46
C PRO A 89 -5.08 -7.63 18.77
N PHE A 90 -6.36 -7.96 18.68
CA PHE A 90 -7.22 -8.18 19.82
C PHE A 90 -8.14 -9.38 19.61
N GLU A 91 -8.63 -9.94 20.70
CA GLU A 91 -9.75 -10.87 20.72
C GLU A 91 -11.00 -10.18 21.23
N ASP A 92 -12.12 -10.36 20.55
CA ASP A 92 -13.40 -9.84 21.00
C ASP A 92 -14.10 -10.93 21.84
N ILE A 93 -14.17 -10.70 23.15
CA ILE A 93 -14.89 -11.59 24.06
C ILE A 93 -16.15 -10.86 24.54
N LYS A 94 -17.28 -11.17 23.91
CA LYS A 94 -18.62 -10.64 24.27
C LYS A 94 -18.69 -9.09 24.17
N GLY A 95 -18.07 -8.50 23.11
CA GLY A 95 -18.04 -7.06 22.91
C GLY A 95 -16.93 -6.32 23.67
N ILE A 96 -16.08 -7.06 24.39
CA ILE A 96 -14.90 -6.50 25.07
C ILE A 96 -13.64 -6.89 24.28
N LYS A 97 -12.91 -5.90 23.79
CA LYS A 97 -11.65 -6.09 23.11
C LYS A 97 -10.53 -6.35 24.10
N ILE A 98 -9.93 -7.53 24.04
CA ILE A 98 -8.74 -7.90 24.81
C ILE A 98 -7.55 -7.88 23.85
N TYR A 99 -6.68 -6.90 24.02
CA TYR A 99 -5.51 -6.73 23.15
C TYR A 99 -4.42 -7.73 23.53
N LYS A 100 -3.73 -8.26 22.50
CA LYS A 100 -2.63 -9.19 22.69
C LYS A 100 -1.35 -8.42 23.06
N GLU A 101 -0.66 -8.91 24.08
CA GLU A 101 0.61 -8.35 24.51
C GLU A 101 1.78 -9.08 23.85
N SER A 102 2.72 -8.32 23.33
CA SER A 102 3.98 -8.83 22.78
C SER A 102 5.01 -9.05 23.89
N LYS A 103 5.80 -10.13 23.78
CA LYS A 103 6.97 -10.38 24.65
C LYS A 103 8.24 -9.64 24.22
N ALA A 104 8.17 -8.75 23.24
CA ALA A 104 9.29 -7.94 22.80
C ALA A 104 9.86 -7.08 23.96
N ASP A 105 11.16 -6.81 23.93
CA ASP A 105 11.83 -5.96 24.94
C ASP A 105 11.37 -4.50 24.84
N ALA A 106 10.98 -4.05 23.64
CA ALA A 106 10.31 -2.78 23.43
C ALA A 106 9.40 -2.84 22.19
N VAL A 107 8.28 -2.11 22.28
CA VAL A 107 7.33 -1.95 21.17
C VAL A 107 7.12 -0.46 20.92
N VAL A 108 7.37 -0.01 19.70
CA VAL A 108 7.07 1.36 19.23
C VAL A 108 6.00 1.25 18.15
N ASN A 109 4.78 1.57 18.52
CA ASN A 109 3.64 1.59 17.61
C ASN A 109 2.64 2.66 18.10
N PRO A 110 2.22 3.60 17.23
CA PRO A 110 1.29 4.66 17.63
C PRO A 110 -0.11 4.14 18.01
N HIS A 111 -0.49 2.95 17.56
CA HIS A 111 -1.81 2.35 17.85
C HIS A 111 -1.87 1.59 19.18
N GLN A 112 -0.78 1.48 19.94
CA GLN A 112 -0.85 0.93 21.30
C GLN A 112 -1.84 1.74 22.16
N ILE A 113 -2.59 1.06 23.03
CA ILE A 113 -3.67 1.67 23.83
C ILE A 113 -3.16 2.83 24.68
N GLU A 114 -2.00 2.64 25.32
CA GLU A 114 -1.41 3.64 26.23
C GLU A 114 -0.56 4.68 25.51
N CYS A 115 -0.44 4.58 24.20
CA CYS A 115 0.37 5.53 23.42
C CYS A 115 -0.31 6.90 23.40
N SER A 116 0.34 7.89 23.99
CA SER A 116 -0.14 9.28 24.00
C SER A 116 0.28 10.11 22.79
N TYR A 117 0.96 9.51 21.80
CA TYR A 117 1.36 10.23 20.58
C TYR A 117 0.12 10.74 19.84
N PRO A 118 0.04 12.05 19.53
CA PRO A 118 -1.21 12.68 19.10
C PRO A 118 -1.64 12.29 17.67
N TYR A 119 -0.69 11.90 16.81
CA TYR A 119 -0.98 11.51 15.42
C TYR A 119 -0.74 10.02 15.22
N LYS A 120 -1.80 9.27 14.93
CA LYS A 120 -1.77 7.81 14.85
C LYS A 120 -1.46 7.28 13.45
N GLU A 121 -1.71 8.07 12.42
CA GLU A 121 -1.68 7.66 11.01
C GLU A 121 -0.27 7.74 10.39
N LEU A 122 0.76 7.43 11.15
CA LEU A 122 2.13 7.35 10.64
C LEU A 122 2.35 6.01 9.93
N CYS A 123 3.10 6.00 8.83
CA CYS A 123 3.61 4.76 8.23
C CYS A 123 4.83 4.21 8.99
N GLY A 124 5.23 2.96 8.72
CA GLY A 124 6.38 2.32 9.37
C GLY A 124 7.68 3.10 9.17
N ALA A 125 7.93 3.65 7.97
CA ALA A 125 9.10 4.48 7.71
C ALA A 125 9.12 5.78 8.53
N ALA A 126 7.96 6.38 8.78
CA ALA A 126 7.86 7.55 9.64
C ALA A 126 8.14 7.20 11.12
N VAL A 127 7.66 6.04 11.59
CA VAL A 127 7.99 5.52 12.92
C VAL A 127 9.49 5.26 13.05
N ALA A 128 10.08 4.55 12.08
CA ALA A 128 11.52 4.29 12.04
C ALA A 128 12.34 5.58 12.04
N TRP A 129 11.96 6.56 11.25
CA TRP A 129 12.62 7.87 11.20
C TRP A 129 12.58 8.61 12.52
N LYS A 130 11.48 8.59 13.25
CA LYS A 130 11.37 9.20 14.58
C LYS A 130 12.30 8.54 15.60
N ILE A 131 12.43 7.21 15.51
CA ILE A 131 13.39 6.47 16.35
C ILE A 131 14.81 6.91 16.02
N VAL A 132 15.14 7.10 14.74
CA VAL A 132 16.47 7.57 14.32
C VAL A 132 16.77 8.95 14.87
N ILE A 133 15.84 9.90 14.88
CA ILE A 133 16.03 11.24 15.49
C ILE A 133 16.40 11.10 16.97
N LEU A 134 15.63 10.30 17.71
CA LEU A 134 15.87 10.09 19.14
C LEU A 134 17.19 9.37 19.41
N LEU A 135 17.52 8.36 18.59
CA LEU A 135 18.80 7.64 18.67
C LEU A 135 19.97 8.60 18.46
N TYR A 136 19.96 9.39 17.40
CA TYR A 136 21.02 10.33 17.08
C TYR A 136 21.23 11.35 18.21
N ARG A 137 20.14 11.93 18.72
CA ARG A 137 20.18 12.82 19.88
C ARG A 137 20.84 12.14 21.09
N LYS A 138 20.49 10.87 21.37
CA LYS A 138 20.97 10.14 22.54
C LYS A 138 22.46 9.79 22.46
N ILE A 139 22.97 9.51 21.26
CA ILE A 139 24.38 9.11 21.04
C ILE A 139 25.28 10.27 20.58
N GLY A 140 24.75 11.50 20.54
CA GLY A 140 25.51 12.71 20.22
C GLY A 140 25.77 12.94 18.73
N ILE A 141 25.03 12.30 17.83
CA ILE A 141 24.95 12.66 16.40
C ILE A 141 23.96 13.81 16.25
N ASP A 142 24.24 14.77 15.37
CA ASP A 142 23.28 15.85 15.09
C ASP A 142 21.97 15.25 14.55
N GLU A 143 20.86 15.47 15.26
CA GLU A 143 19.56 14.95 14.88
C GLU A 143 19.10 15.44 13.51
N LYS A 144 19.62 16.58 13.03
CA LYS A 144 19.36 17.08 11.68
C LYS A 144 19.84 16.11 10.59
N ALA A 145 20.82 15.25 10.89
CA ALA A 145 21.26 14.21 9.97
C ALA A 145 20.16 13.17 9.65
N ALA A 146 19.10 13.08 10.49
CA ALA A 146 17.93 12.26 10.16
C ALA A 146 17.11 12.85 9.00
N MET A 147 17.27 14.16 8.70
CA MET A 147 16.60 14.77 7.53
C MET A 147 17.08 14.22 6.20
N ASP A 148 18.25 13.55 6.16
CA ASP A 148 18.74 12.85 4.96
C ASP A 148 17.76 11.74 4.51
N PHE A 149 16.87 11.28 5.38
CA PHE A 149 15.89 10.23 5.11
C PHE A 149 14.48 10.76 4.81
N ILE A 150 14.25 12.07 4.85
CA ILE A 150 12.90 12.62 4.77
C ILE A 150 12.21 12.34 3.43
N GLU A 151 12.97 12.23 2.33
CA GLU A 151 12.43 11.84 1.03
C GLU A 151 11.91 10.39 1.03
N ASN A 152 12.60 9.48 1.75
CA ASN A 152 12.21 8.08 1.89
C ASN A 152 10.95 7.95 2.77
N VAL A 153 10.84 8.75 3.84
CA VAL A 153 9.63 8.84 4.67
C VAL A 153 8.43 9.31 3.84
N ALA A 154 8.61 10.35 3.02
CA ALA A 154 7.55 10.85 2.16
C ALA A 154 7.14 9.84 1.09
N PHE A 155 8.13 9.14 0.50
CA PHE A 155 7.90 8.11 -0.51
C PHE A 155 7.09 6.94 0.07
N ALA A 156 7.46 6.45 1.24
CA ALA A 156 6.74 5.43 1.97
C ALA A 156 5.32 5.89 2.35
N THR A 157 5.17 7.07 2.96
CA THR A 157 3.87 7.62 3.39
C THR A 157 2.85 7.67 2.24
N VAL A 158 3.30 8.10 1.05
CA VAL A 158 2.43 8.16 -0.14
C VAL A 158 2.21 6.76 -0.72
N GLY A 159 3.25 5.94 -0.75
CA GLY A 159 3.22 4.60 -1.36
C GLY A 159 2.37 3.59 -0.60
N ASP A 160 2.32 3.72 0.73
CA ASP A 160 1.45 2.95 1.64
C ASP A 160 0.03 3.55 1.76
N VAL A 161 -0.26 4.57 0.95
CA VAL A 161 -1.59 5.20 0.90
C VAL A 161 -2.03 5.74 2.26
N MET A 162 -1.11 6.32 3.04
CA MET A 162 -1.43 6.96 4.32
C MET A 162 -2.17 8.30 4.13
N PRO A 163 -3.03 8.71 5.08
CA PRO A 163 -3.72 10.00 5.02
C PRO A 163 -2.74 11.17 4.87
N LEU A 164 -2.92 12.02 3.86
CA LEU A 164 -2.09 13.22 3.65
C LEU A 164 -2.63 14.43 4.43
N THR A 165 -2.89 14.20 5.71
CA THR A 165 -3.36 15.20 6.68
C THR A 165 -2.35 15.38 7.80
N GLY A 166 -2.54 16.35 8.67
CA GLY A 166 -1.74 16.54 9.87
C GLY A 166 -0.23 16.41 9.64
N GLU A 167 0.42 15.54 10.41
CA GLU A 167 1.86 15.33 10.35
C GLU A 167 2.33 14.71 9.04
N ASN A 168 1.62 13.74 8.49
CA ASN A 168 1.97 13.12 7.21
C ASN A 168 2.07 14.16 6.09
N ARG A 169 1.14 15.13 6.05
CA ARG A 169 1.19 16.20 5.07
C ARG A 169 2.46 17.04 5.19
N ILE A 170 2.92 17.30 6.43
CA ILE A 170 4.17 18.04 6.70
C ILE A 170 5.36 17.22 6.21
N LEU A 171 5.42 15.94 6.55
CA LEU A 171 6.51 15.02 6.16
C LEU A 171 6.59 14.88 4.64
N VAL A 172 5.45 14.68 3.97
CA VAL A 172 5.40 14.56 2.51
C VAL A 172 5.81 15.86 1.81
N LYS A 173 5.37 17.03 2.31
CA LYS A 173 5.85 18.33 1.78
C LYS A 173 7.35 18.48 1.91
N ALA A 174 7.92 18.11 3.05
CA ALA A 174 9.36 18.18 3.29
C ALA A 174 10.12 17.22 2.37
N GLY A 175 9.67 15.98 2.24
CA GLY A 175 10.30 14.98 1.38
C GLY A 175 10.21 15.29 -0.10
N LEU A 176 9.07 15.80 -0.59
CA LEU A 176 8.92 16.27 -1.96
C LEU A 176 9.84 17.45 -2.29
N LYS A 177 10.15 18.28 -1.30
CA LYS A 177 11.16 19.34 -1.47
C LYS A 177 12.58 18.76 -1.45
N SER A 178 12.83 17.75 -0.62
CA SER A 178 14.15 17.12 -0.49
C SER A 178 14.55 16.37 -1.76
N ILE A 179 13.60 15.64 -2.39
CA ILE A 179 13.88 14.81 -3.56
C ILE A 179 14.39 15.60 -4.74
N HIS A 180 14.07 16.91 -4.86
CA HIS A 180 14.61 17.77 -5.90
C HIS A 180 16.14 17.83 -5.89
N HIS A 181 16.76 17.50 -4.74
CA HIS A 181 18.21 17.52 -4.54
C HIS A 181 18.69 16.18 -3.98
N THR A 182 17.97 15.09 -4.26
CA THR A 182 18.33 13.77 -3.75
C THR A 182 19.78 13.42 -4.04
N THR A 183 20.45 12.86 -3.04
CA THR A 183 21.80 12.30 -3.19
C THR A 183 21.79 10.78 -3.31
N ASN A 184 20.63 10.14 -3.09
CA ASN A 184 20.49 8.71 -3.18
C ASN A 184 20.63 8.25 -4.65
N ILE A 185 21.65 7.45 -4.92
CA ILE A 185 21.99 6.95 -6.26
C ILE A 185 20.85 6.10 -6.83
N GLY A 186 20.24 5.24 -5.99
CA GLY A 186 19.11 4.40 -6.38
C GLY A 186 17.87 5.19 -6.74
N MET A 187 17.55 6.25 -5.98
CA MET A 187 16.43 7.13 -6.28
C MET A 187 16.65 7.88 -7.61
N LYS A 188 17.87 8.39 -7.84
CA LYS A 188 18.22 9.02 -9.12
C LYS A 188 18.05 8.07 -10.30
N ALA A 189 18.54 6.85 -10.16
CA ALA A 189 18.42 5.83 -11.20
C ALA A 189 16.96 5.47 -11.50
N LEU A 190 16.13 5.36 -10.45
CA LEU A 190 14.70 5.07 -10.61
C LEU A 190 13.96 6.21 -11.32
N LEU A 191 14.25 7.47 -10.95
CA LEU A 191 13.70 8.66 -11.61
C LEU A 191 14.09 8.69 -13.10
N GLU A 192 15.36 8.46 -13.42
CA GLU A 192 15.87 8.41 -14.80
C GLU A 192 15.20 7.31 -15.63
N CYS A 193 15.09 6.08 -15.10
CA CYS A 193 14.41 4.98 -15.78
C CYS A 193 12.90 5.24 -16.00
N CYS A 194 12.27 6.03 -15.12
CA CYS A 194 10.87 6.44 -15.26
C CYS A 194 10.69 7.72 -16.10
N ASN A 195 11.78 8.32 -16.62
CA ASN A 195 11.79 9.59 -17.37
C ASN A 195 11.15 10.76 -16.58
N ILE A 196 11.50 10.89 -15.31
CA ILE A 196 10.99 11.93 -14.40
C ILE A 196 12.16 12.81 -13.96
N GLU A 197 12.06 14.12 -14.21
CA GLU A 197 12.97 15.10 -13.64
C GLU A 197 12.66 15.29 -12.15
N ALA A 198 13.68 15.29 -11.31
CA ALA A 198 13.53 15.35 -9.85
C ALA A 198 12.70 16.56 -9.37
N GLU A 199 12.86 17.72 -10.05
CA GLU A 199 12.13 18.96 -9.74
C GLU A 199 10.62 18.86 -10.03
N ASN A 200 10.19 17.91 -10.85
CA ASN A 200 8.80 17.70 -11.23
C ASN A 200 8.09 16.63 -10.40
N VAL A 201 8.80 16.02 -9.43
CA VAL A 201 8.21 14.98 -8.59
C VAL A 201 7.15 15.56 -7.67
N ASP A 202 5.98 14.95 -7.69
CA ASP A 202 4.87 15.20 -6.77
C ASP A 202 4.35 13.90 -6.13
N ALA A 203 3.32 13.99 -5.29
CA ALA A 203 2.74 12.84 -4.64
C ALA A 203 2.17 11.81 -5.64
N TYR A 204 1.69 12.25 -6.81
CA TYR A 204 1.24 11.33 -7.87
C TYR A 204 2.38 10.44 -8.37
N HIS A 205 3.55 11.02 -8.60
CA HIS A 205 4.73 10.25 -9.03
C HIS A 205 5.13 9.21 -7.97
N PHE A 206 5.09 9.57 -6.70
CA PHE A 206 5.35 8.61 -5.62
C PHE A 206 4.34 7.47 -5.60
N GLY A 207 3.05 7.77 -5.61
CA GLY A 207 2.01 6.75 -5.46
C GLY A 207 1.74 5.92 -6.71
N PHE A 208 1.88 6.50 -7.92
CA PHE A 208 1.40 5.87 -9.15
C PHE A 208 2.48 5.56 -10.19
N VAL A 209 3.71 6.06 -10.03
CA VAL A 209 4.81 5.79 -10.95
C VAL A 209 5.96 5.06 -10.26
N LEU A 210 6.59 5.68 -9.28
CA LEU A 210 7.79 5.14 -8.61
C LEU A 210 7.44 4.03 -7.60
N GLY A 211 6.44 4.25 -6.75
CA GLY A 211 5.99 3.26 -5.75
C GLY A 211 5.58 1.92 -6.36
N PRO A 212 4.79 1.91 -7.43
CA PRO A 212 4.48 0.67 -8.15
C PRO A 212 5.70 -0.12 -8.66
N CYS A 213 6.82 0.53 -9.01
CA CYS A 213 8.05 -0.15 -9.41
C CYS A 213 8.69 -0.87 -8.20
N VAL A 214 8.71 -0.22 -7.04
CA VAL A 214 9.17 -0.84 -5.79
C VAL A 214 8.27 -2.01 -5.40
N ASN A 215 6.95 -1.79 -5.35
CA ASN A 215 5.96 -2.80 -4.96
C ASN A 215 5.86 -3.99 -5.93
N ALA A 216 6.30 -3.83 -7.19
CA ALA A 216 6.29 -4.93 -8.16
C ALA A 216 7.28 -6.04 -7.78
N THR A 217 8.41 -5.70 -7.16
CA THR A 217 9.40 -6.70 -6.71
C THR A 217 8.81 -7.64 -5.67
N GLY A 218 8.12 -7.13 -4.64
CA GLY A 218 7.45 -7.95 -3.63
C GLY A 218 6.24 -8.74 -4.15
N ARG A 219 5.86 -8.57 -5.42
CA ARG A 219 4.75 -9.31 -6.07
C ARG A 219 5.23 -10.39 -7.03
N LEU A 220 6.28 -10.13 -7.80
CA LEU A 220 6.71 -10.96 -8.93
C LEU A 220 8.13 -11.48 -8.77
N ASP A 221 8.90 -10.95 -7.80
CA ASP A 221 10.28 -11.33 -7.50
C ASP A 221 10.50 -11.22 -5.99
N THR A 222 11.64 -10.72 -5.54
CA THR A 222 11.95 -10.47 -4.13
C THR A 222 12.08 -8.96 -3.84
N ALA A 223 11.40 -8.47 -2.81
CA ALA A 223 11.48 -7.08 -2.37
C ALA A 223 12.89 -6.67 -1.89
N LYS A 224 13.75 -7.64 -1.60
CA LYS A 224 15.17 -7.41 -1.34
C LYS A 224 15.82 -6.61 -2.48
N ARG A 225 15.39 -6.85 -3.74
CA ARG A 225 15.90 -6.17 -4.92
C ARG A 225 15.63 -4.67 -4.89
N ALA A 226 14.45 -4.26 -4.41
CA ALA A 226 14.13 -2.84 -4.23
C ALA A 226 14.99 -2.20 -3.14
N LEU A 227 15.22 -2.88 -2.02
CA LEU A 227 16.10 -2.38 -0.98
C LEU A 227 17.56 -2.25 -1.47
N GLU A 228 18.06 -3.23 -2.23
CA GLU A 228 19.38 -3.17 -2.85
C GLU A 228 19.55 -1.94 -3.74
N LEU A 229 18.52 -1.53 -4.50
CA LEU A 229 18.55 -0.31 -5.29
C LEU A 229 18.90 0.92 -4.44
N PHE A 230 18.18 1.13 -3.32
CA PHE A 230 18.39 2.30 -2.48
C PHE A 230 19.67 2.24 -1.64
N LEU A 231 20.20 1.03 -1.39
CA LEU A 231 21.47 0.83 -0.71
C LEU A 231 22.69 0.89 -1.66
N CYS A 232 22.49 0.96 -2.98
CA CYS A 232 23.58 1.05 -3.96
C CYS A 232 24.48 2.27 -3.75
N ASP A 233 25.79 2.02 -3.84
CA ASP A 233 26.82 3.06 -3.83
C ASP A 233 27.43 3.30 -5.23
N ARG A 234 27.03 2.52 -6.26
CA ARG A 234 27.52 2.59 -7.64
C ARG A 234 26.39 2.85 -8.61
N GLN A 235 26.56 3.84 -9.47
CA GLN A 235 25.52 4.26 -10.42
C GLN A 235 25.18 3.18 -11.45
N GLU A 236 26.17 2.42 -11.94
CA GLU A 236 25.94 1.35 -12.91
C GLU A 236 25.04 0.25 -12.36
N ASP A 237 25.28 -0.16 -11.10
CA ASP A 237 24.46 -1.18 -10.43
C ASP A 237 23.03 -0.62 -10.15
N ALA A 238 22.93 0.62 -9.72
CA ALA A 238 21.65 1.26 -9.49
C ALA A 238 20.81 1.37 -10.77
N MET A 239 21.42 1.78 -11.90
CA MET A 239 20.73 1.85 -13.19
C MET A 239 20.24 0.49 -13.66
N ARG A 240 21.05 -0.57 -13.50
CA ARG A 240 20.65 -1.92 -13.85
C ARG A 240 19.48 -2.38 -12.99
N ILE A 241 19.53 -2.20 -11.67
CA ILE A 241 18.46 -2.60 -10.77
C ILE A 241 17.19 -1.77 -11.04
N ALA A 242 17.31 -0.45 -11.20
CA ALA A 242 16.17 0.40 -11.51
C ALA A 242 15.46 -0.03 -12.81
N SER A 243 16.21 -0.37 -13.85
CA SER A 243 15.67 -0.89 -15.10
C SER A 243 14.91 -2.20 -14.91
N GLU A 244 15.44 -3.11 -14.06
CA GLU A 244 14.77 -4.36 -13.70
C GLU A 244 13.44 -4.08 -12.97
N LEU A 245 13.42 -3.16 -12.02
CA LEU A 245 12.19 -2.79 -11.28
C LEU A 245 11.12 -2.19 -12.21
N VAL A 246 11.53 -1.34 -13.14
CA VAL A 246 10.59 -0.75 -14.13
C VAL A 246 10.04 -1.84 -15.04
N ALA A 247 10.87 -2.77 -15.53
CA ALA A 247 10.44 -3.90 -16.35
C ALA A 247 9.43 -4.80 -15.60
N LEU A 248 9.73 -5.18 -14.35
CA LEU A 248 8.80 -5.95 -13.50
C LEU A 248 7.46 -5.23 -13.30
N ASN A 249 7.48 -3.90 -13.15
CA ASN A 249 6.24 -3.13 -13.04
C ASN A 249 5.45 -3.11 -14.36
N ASP A 250 6.11 -3.09 -15.50
CA ASP A 250 5.46 -3.15 -16.81
C ASP A 250 4.85 -4.53 -17.05
N ASP A 251 5.56 -5.61 -16.72
CA ASP A 251 5.02 -6.97 -16.73
C ASP A 251 3.78 -7.10 -15.83
N ARG A 252 3.84 -6.55 -14.61
CA ARG A 252 2.69 -6.50 -13.70
C ARG A 252 1.49 -5.75 -14.31
N LYS A 253 1.75 -4.61 -14.99
CA LYS A 253 0.68 -3.84 -15.67
C LYS A 253 0.03 -4.66 -16.78
N GLU A 254 0.84 -5.34 -17.60
CA GLU A 254 0.37 -6.20 -18.70
C GLU A 254 -0.47 -7.37 -18.15
N MET A 255 0.05 -8.10 -17.15
CA MET A 255 -0.68 -9.16 -16.48
C MET A 255 -2.01 -8.67 -15.88
N THR A 256 -1.99 -7.48 -15.24
CA THR A 256 -3.19 -6.86 -14.67
C THR A 256 -4.20 -6.52 -15.77
N ALA A 257 -3.77 -5.91 -16.88
CA ALA A 257 -4.64 -5.55 -18.00
C ALA A 257 -5.32 -6.79 -18.58
N LYS A 258 -4.56 -7.86 -18.85
CA LYS A 258 -5.08 -9.13 -19.31
C LYS A 258 -6.07 -9.75 -18.33
N GLY A 259 -5.76 -9.74 -17.03
CA GLY A 259 -6.67 -10.28 -16.01
C GLY A 259 -7.98 -9.47 -15.90
N VAL A 260 -7.91 -8.14 -16.05
CA VAL A 260 -9.12 -7.29 -16.11
C VAL A 260 -9.95 -7.58 -17.36
N GLU A 261 -9.32 -7.76 -18.52
CA GLU A 261 -10.01 -8.12 -19.78
C GLU A 261 -10.76 -9.46 -19.62
N THR A 262 -10.07 -10.49 -19.12
CA THR A 262 -10.69 -11.80 -18.84
C THR A 262 -11.84 -11.70 -17.83
N ALA A 263 -11.68 -10.89 -16.76
CA ALA A 263 -12.74 -10.69 -15.78
C ALA A 263 -13.98 -10.01 -16.39
N VAL A 264 -13.78 -9.05 -17.31
CA VAL A 264 -14.88 -8.39 -18.05
C VAL A 264 -15.58 -9.38 -18.99
N GLU A 265 -14.85 -10.21 -19.71
CA GLU A 265 -15.43 -11.25 -20.56
C GLU A 265 -16.30 -12.23 -19.77
N ILE A 266 -15.82 -12.65 -18.58
CA ILE A 266 -16.58 -13.52 -17.68
C ILE A 266 -17.84 -12.80 -17.18
N TYR A 267 -17.73 -11.54 -16.77
CA TYR A 267 -18.85 -10.72 -16.32
C TYR A 267 -19.97 -10.66 -17.37
N GLU A 268 -19.61 -10.41 -18.63
CA GLU A 268 -20.57 -10.30 -19.74
C GLU A 268 -21.17 -11.66 -20.12
N ARG A 269 -20.35 -12.73 -20.15
CA ARG A 269 -20.78 -14.08 -20.54
C ARG A 269 -21.70 -14.74 -19.51
N ASP A 270 -21.40 -14.60 -18.22
CA ASP A 270 -22.00 -15.41 -17.16
C ASP A 270 -23.07 -14.63 -16.35
N ASN A 271 -23.62 -13.55 -16.93
CA ASN A 271 -24.73 -12.74 -16.38
C ASN A 271 -24.51 -12.19 -14.97
N TYR A 272 -23.29 -11.71 -14.69
CA TYR A 272 -22.95 -11.07 -13.40
C TYR A 272 -23.66 -9.73 -13.15
N GLU A 273 -24.41 -9.22 -14.13
CA GLU A 273 -25.20 -7.99 -13.96
C GLU A 273 -26.16 -8.05 -12.77
N LYS A 274 -26.72 -9.24 -12.49
CA LYS A 274 -27.66 -9.47 -11.41
C LYS A 274 -27.01 -9.55 -10.04
N ASP A 275 -25.72 -9.85 -9.98
CA ASP A 275 -24.97 -9.98 -8.75
C ASP A 275 -24.68 -8.58 -8.17
N ARG A 276 -24.96 -8.41 -6.90
CA ARG A 276 -24.64 -7.17 -6.16
C ARG A 276 -23.20 -7.17 -5.68
N VAL A 277 -22.64 -8.35 -5.45
CA VAL A 277 -21.25 -8.61 -5.09
C VAL A 277 -20.64 -9.54 -6.14
N LEU A 278 -19.58 -9.07 -6.80
CA LEU A 278 -18.92 -9.82 -7.85
C LEU A 278 -17.92 -10.81 -7.24
N VAL A 279 -18.06 -12.11 -7.58
CA VAL A 279 -17.10 -13.16 -7.20
C VAL A 279 -16.63 -13.83 -8.49
N ILE A 280 -15.45 -13.45 -8.97
CA ILE A 280 -14.93 -13.87 -10.28
C ILE A 280 -13.71 -14.75 -10.08
N TYR A 281 -13.73 -15.96 -10.63
CA TYR A 281 -12.62 -16.92 -10.56
C TYR A 281 -11.75 -16.86 -11.81
N LEU A 282 -10.47 -16.53 -11.62
CA LEU A 282 -9.44 -16.37 -12.64
C LEU A 282 -8.27 -17.33 -12.33
N PRO A 283 -8.38 -18.63 -12.67
CA PRO A 283 -7.40 -19.65 -12.27
C PRO A 283 -5.98 -19.39 -12.79
N ASP A 284 -5.84 -18.73 -13.93
CA ASP A 284 -4.56 -18.50 -14.61
C ASP A 284 -3.88 -17.18 -14.18
N VAL A 285 -4.54 -16.43 -13.31
CA VAL A 285 -3.99 -15.16 -12.79
C VAL A 285 -3.16 -15.40 -11.55
N HIS A 286 -2.00 -14.77 -11.48
CA HIS A 286 -1.13 -14.83 -10.32
C HIS A 286 -1.78 -14.18 -9.08
N GLU A 287 -1.76 -14.86 -7.94
CA GLU A 287 -2.45 -14.42 -6.71
C GLU A 287 -2.07 -13.00 -6.25
N SER A 288 -0.82 -12.58 -6.46
CA SER A 288 -0.31 -11.28 -6.02
C SER A 288 -0.95 -10.08 -6.70
N ILE A 289 -1.60 -10.26 -7.87
CA ILE A 289 -2.27 -9.19 -8.61
C ILE A 289 -3.81 -9.25 -8.51
N ALA A 290 -4.36 -10.30 -7.90
CA ALA A 290 -5.81 -10.46 -7.72
C ALA A 290 -6.47 -9.21 -7.09
N GLY A 291 -5.86 -8.64 -6.06
CA GLY A 291 -6.36 -7.44 -5.40
C GLY A 291 -6.32 -6.17 -6.27
N ILE A 292 -5.41 -6.09 -7.24
CA ILE A 292 -5.34 -4.96 -8.19
C ILE A 292 -6.47 -5.11 -9.21
N ILE A 293 -6.70 -6.32 -9.71
CA ILE A 293 -7.79 -6.62 -10.64
C ILE A 293 -9.13 -6.38 -9.95
N ALA A 294 -9.31 -6.84 -8.70
CA ALA A 294 -10.51 -6.58 -7.91
C ALA A 294 -10.80 -5.08 -7.80
N GLY A 295 -9.78 -4.25 -7.55
CA GLY A 295 -9.90 -2.79 -7.53
C GLY A 295 -10.38 -2.22 -8.86
N ARG A 296 -9.83 -2.68 -9.99
CA ARG A 296 -10.21 -2.21 -11.33
C ARG A 296 -11.63 -2.62 -11.73
N ILE A 297 -12.04 -3.84 -11.39
CA ILE A 297 -13.41 -4.32 -11.65
C ILE A 297 -14.40 -3.57 -10.76
N ARG A 298 -14.07 -3.35 -9.47
CA ARG A 298 -14.87 -2.53 -8.57
C ARG A 298 -15.05 -1.10 -9.09
N GLU A 299 -13.98 -0.46 -9.59
CA GLU A 299 -14.03 0.88 -10.19
C GLU A 299 -14.93 0.92 -11.43
N ARG A 300 -14.86 -0.13 -12.28
CA ARG A 300 -15.61 -0.19 -13.54
C ARG A 300 -17.11 -0.37 -13.33
N TYR A 301 -17.51 -1.22 -12.38
CA TYR A 301 -18.91 -1.60 -12.18
C TYR A 301 -19.54 -1.01 -10.92
N ASN A 302 -18.76 -0.30 -10.09
CA ASN A 302 -19.15 0.22 -8.78
C ASN A 302 -19.81 -0.84 -7.88
N LYS A 303 -19.27 -2.06 -7.88
CA LYS A 303 -19.75 -3.21 -7.08
C LYS A 303 -18.62 -3.77 -6.21
N PRO A 304 -18.89 -4.20 -4.97
CA PRO A 304 -17.92 -4.98 -4.21
C PRO A 304 -17.46 -6.17 -5.04
N THR A 305 -16.15 -6.40 -5.10
CA THR A 305 -15.58 -7.39 -6.02
C THR A 305 -14.54 -8.25 -5.34
N PHE A 306 -14.70 -9.56 -5.44
CA PHE A 306 -13.71 -10.57 -5.12
C PHE A 306 -13.14 -11.18 -6.40
N ILE A 307 -11.81 -11.17 -6.52
CA ILE A 307 -11.10 -11.96 -7.54
C ILE A 307 -10.45 -13.14 -6.86
N LEU A 308 -10.79 -14.30 -7.34
CA LEU A 308 -10.30 -15.58 -6.84
C LEU A 308 -9.30 -16.16 -7.83
N THR A 309 -8.21 -16.74 -7.35
CA THR A 309 -7.14 -17.35 -8.17
C THR A 309 -6.81 -18.74 -7.66
N LYS A 310 -6.29 -19.59 -8.52
CA LYS A 310 -5.80 -20.91 -8.12
C LYS A 310 -4.58 -20.77 -7.22
N SER A 311 -4.48 -21.59 -6.18
CA SER A 311 -3.31 -21.73 -5.32
C SER A 311 -2.97 -23.22 -5.12
N GLU A 312 -1.84 -23.52 -4.48
CA GLU A 312 -1.42 -24.89 -4.22
C GLU A 312 -2.44 -25.67 -3.37
N ASP A 313 -3.03 -25.02 -2.37
CA ASP A 313 -3.95 -25.60 -1.40
C ASP A 313 -5.43 -25.24 -1.68
N GLY A 314 -5.80 -24.97 -2.94
CA GLY A 314 -7.16 -24.60 -3.31
C GLY A 314 -7.26 -23.28 -4.04
N VAL A 315 -8.04 -22.34 -3.49
CA VAL A 315 -8.29 -21.04 -4.10
C VAL A 315 -7.98 -19.93 -3.09
N LYS A 316 -7.22 -18.94 -3.51
CA LYS A 316 -7.01 -17.69 -2.78
C LYS A 316 -7.78 -16.56 -3.44
N GLY A 317 -8.24 -15.59 -2.65
CA GLY A 317 -8.98 -14.44 -3.15
C GLY A 317 -8.60 -13.13 -2.48
N SER A 318 -8.79 -12.07 -3.25
CA SER A 318 -8.69 -10.70 -2.75
C SER A 318 -9.93 -9.91 -3.12
N GLY A 319 -10.49 -9.20 -2.15
CA GLY A 319 -11.67 -8.38 -2.31
C GLY A 319 -11.38 -6.88 -2.21
N ARG A 320 -12.18 -6.08 -2.93
CA ARG A 320 -12.22 -4.62 -2.83
C ARG A 320 -13.67 -4.15 -2.80
N SER A 321 -13.97 -3.22 -1.88
CA SER A 321 -15.33 -2.78 -1.60
C SER A 321 -15.65 -1.37 -2.08
N ILE A 322 -16.93 -1.02 -1.97
CA ILE A 322 -17.48 0.33 -1.99
C ILE A 322 -17.81 0.76 -0.55
N GLU A 323 -18.04 2.04 -0.31
CA GLU A 323 -18.27 2.59 1.04
C GLU A 323 -19.51 1.99 1.73
N GLU A 324 -20.53 1.65 0.95
CA GLU A 324 -21.81 1.12 1.42
C GLU A 324 -21.76 -0.37 1.81
N TYR A 325 -20.58 -1.05 1.68
CA TYR A 325 -20.48 -2.49 1.91
C TYR A 325 -19.22 -2.88 2.71
N SER A 326 -19.41 -3.41 3.91
CA SER A 326 -18.31 -3.93 4.74
C SER A 326 -17.96 -5.36 4.35
N MET A 327 -16.88 -5.54 3.57
CA MET A 327 -16.46 -6.88 3.14
C MET A 327 -16.23 -7.84 4.30
N TYR A 328 -15.56 -7.39 5.35
CA TYR A 328 -15.22 -8.25 6.47
C TYR A 328 -16.47 -8.76 7.21
N GLU A 329 -17.42 -7.88 7.51
CA GLU A 329 -18.65 -8.25 8.20
C GLU A 329 -19.51 -9.21 7.36
N GLU A 330 -19.59 -8.98 6.06
CA GLU A 330 -20.35 -9.85 5.15
C GLU A 330 -19.67 -11.21 4.96
N MET A 331 -18.34 -11.26 4.91
CA MET A 331 -17.59 -12.53 4.88
C MET A 331 -17.79 -13.33 6.18
N CYS A 332 -17.91 -12.69 7.33
CA CYS A 332 -18.19 -13.38 8.59
C CYS A 332 -19.50 -14.19 8.52
N LYS A 333 -20.49 -13.74 7.72
CA LYS A 333 -21.76 -14.48 7.51
C LYS A 333 -21.60 -15.75 6.66
N CYS A 334 -20.46 -15.87 5.97
CA CYS A 334 -20.11 -17.00 5.11
C CYS A 334 -18.88 -17.77 5.62
N SER A 335 -18.51 -17.58 6.87
CA SER A 335 -17.23 -18.06 7.45
C SER A 335 -16.98 -19.56 7.28
N GLU A 336 -18.03 -20.39 7.25
CA GLU A 336 -17.94 -21.85 7.08
C GLU A 336 -17.44 -22.28 5.69
N LEU A 337 -17.44 -21.37 4.69
CA LEU A 337 -16.95 -21.67 3.35
C LEU A 337 -15.45 -21.48 3.20
N PHE A 338 -14.81 -20.77 4.15
CA PHE A 338 -13.41 -20.41 4.08
C PHE A 338 -12.53 -21.31 4.96
N THR A 339 -11.32 -21.59 4.49
CA THR A 339 -10.26 -22.18 5.30
C THR A 339 -9.51 -21.10 6.09
N LYS A 340 -9.38 -19.91 5.52
CA LYS A 340 -8.79 -18.72 6.14
C LYS A 340 -9.40 -17.46 5.53
N PHE A 341 -9.70 -16.47 6.34
CA PHE A 341 -10.11 -15.15 5.84
C PHE A 341 -9.77 -14.04 6.83
N GLY A 342 -9.73 -12.81 6.34
CA GLY A 342 -9.50 -11.63 7.13
C GLY A 342 -9.58 -10.37 6.29
N GLY A 343 -9.60 -9.21 6.96
CA GLY A 343 -9.65 -7.94 6.24
C GLY A 343 -10.29 -6.81 7.04
N HIS A 344 -10.65 -5.79 6.30
CA HIS A 344 -11.28 -4.55 6.75
C HIS A 344 -12.53 -4.27 5.91
N PRO A 345 -13.35 -3.26 6.23
CA PRO A 345 -14.53 -2.95 5.44
C PRO A 345 -14.26 -2.79 3.94
N MET A 346 -13.15 -2.15 3.54
CA MET A 346 -12.84 -1.82 2.15
C MET A 346 -12.01 -2.86 1.39
N ALA A 347 -11.39 -3.81 2.09
CA ALA A 347 -10.53 -4.81 1.47
C ALA A 347 -10.46 -6.07 2.32
N ALA A 348 -10.47 -7.24 1.66
CA ALA A 348 -10.39 -8.52 2.34
C ALA A 348 -9.54 -9.53 1.56
N GLY A 349 -9.01 -10.52 2.28
CA GLY A 349 -8.34 -11.69 1.74
C GLY A 349 -9.01 -12.96 2.23
N LEU A 350 -9.01 -14.01 1.41
CA LEU A 350 -9.60 -15.28 1.76
C LEU A 350 -8.89 -16.47 1.11
N SER A 351 -9.07 -17.64 1.69
CA SER A 351 -8.72 -18.93 1.10
C SER A 351 -9.93 -19.87 1.27
N LEU A 352 -10.21 -20.66 0.22
CA LEU A 352 -11.33 -21.61 0.26
C LEU A 352 -11.05 -22.82 -0.65
N PRO A 353 -11.71 -23.98 -0.41
CA PRO A 353 -11.71 -25.09 -1.33
C PRO A 353 -12.35 -24.69 -2.68
N GLN A 354 -11.88 -25.27 -3.78
CA GLN A 354 -12.37 -24.91 -5.12
C GLN A 354 -13.88 -25.18 -5.28
N GLU A 355 -14.39 -26.22 -4.67
CA GLU A 355 -15.82 -26.55 -4.66
C GLU A 355 -16.70 -25.49 -3.98
N ASN A 356 -16.11 -24.65 -3.12
CA ASN A 356 -16.83 -23.58 -2.43
C ASN A 356 -16.88 -22.25 -3.20
N VAL A 357 -16.29 -22.16 -4.39
CA VAL A 357 -16.29 -20.91 -5.19
C VAL A 357 -17.72 -20.49 -5.56
N GLU A 358 -18.51 -21.38 -6.14
CA GLU A 358 -19.89 -21.06 -6.52
C GLU A 358 -20.82 -20.95 -5.30
N PRO A 359 -20.76 -21.81 -4.27
CA PRO A 359 -21.46 -21.60 -3.01
C PRO A 359 -21.17 -20.22 -2.37
N PHE A 360 -19.92 -19.76 -2.42
CA PHE A 360 -19.55 -18.44 -1.92
C PHE A 360 -20.22 -17.33 -2.73
N ARG A 361 -20.18 -17.39 -4.08
CA ARG A 361 -20.85 -16.41 -4.95
C ARG A 361 -22.35 -16.31 -4.62
N GLN A 362 -23.01 -17.44 -4.49
CA GLN A 362 -24.45 -17.48 -4.20
C GLN A 362 -24.76 -16.91 -2.83
N LYS A 363 -24.05 -17.36 -1.80
CA LYS A 363 -24.34 -17.01 -0.42
C LYS A 363 -24.02 -15.54 -0.11
N ILE A 364 -22.92 -15.01 -0.62
CA ILE A 364 -22.57 -13.61 -0.40
C ILE A 364 -23.56 -12.65 -1.08
N ASN A 365 -24.15 -13.05 -2.22
CA ASN A 365 -25.19 -12.30 -2.89
C ASN A 365 -26.57 -12.42 -2.21
N GLU A 366 -26.88 -13.59 -1.62
CA GLU A 366 -28.10 -13.77 -0.82
C GLU A 366 -28.11 -12.87 0.43
N TYR A 367 -26.96 -12.70 1.08
CA TYR A 367 -26.83 -11.84 2.25
C TYR A 367 -26.64 -10.36 1.94
N ALA A 368 -26.27 -10.00 0.70
CA ALA A 368 -26.02 -8.62 0.33
C ALA A 368 -27.28 -7.74 0.48
N SER A 369 -27.23 -6.79 1.39
CA SER A 369 -28.32 -5.82 1.62
C SER A 369 -28.24 -4.58 0.73
N LEU A 370 -27.32 -4.55 -0.25
CA LEU A 370 -27.12 -3.43 -1.17
C LEU A 370 -28.39 -3.16 -2.01
N THR A 371 -28.75 -1.90 -2.15
CA THR A 371 -29.81 -1.43 -3.06
C THR A 371 -29.20 -0.98 -4.40
N ASP A 372 -30.04 -0.71 -5.40
CA ASP A 372 -29.56 -0.16 -6.67
C ASP A 372 -28.95 1.24 -6.50
N ASP A 373 -29.46 2.04 -5.55
CA ASP A 373 -28.93 3.36 -5.24
C ASP A 373 -27.53 3.31 -4.61
N ASP A 374 -27.22 2.26 -3.87
CA ASP A 374 -25.87 2.04 -3.28
C ASP A 374 -24.83 1.72 -4.35
N LEU A 375 -25.27 1.14 -5.47
CA LEU A 375 -24.42 0.78 -6.61
C LEU A 375 -24.25 1.92 -7.63
N VAL A 376 -24.91 3.05 -7.43
CA VAL A 376 -24.72 4.24 -8.27
C VAL A 376 -23.47 5.00 -7.82
N PRO A 377 -22.48 5.23 -8.72
CA PRO A 377 -21.31 6.03 -8.39
C PRO A 377 -21.70 7.45 -7.96
N LYS A 378 -21.26 7.86 -6.77
CA LYS A 378 -21.50 9.20 -6.24
C LYS A 378 -20.26 10.06 -6.46
N ILE A 379 -20.42 11.29 -6.91
CA ILE A 379 -19.37 12.29 -7.04
C ILE A 379 -19.62 13.37 -6.01
N HIS A 380 -18.69 13.51 -5.08
CA HIS A 380 -18.71 14.62 -4.13
C HIS A 380 -18.19 15.89 -4.83
N ILE A 381 -19.00 16.95 -4.83
CA ILE A 381 -18.65 18.25 -5.37
C ILE A 381 -18.38 19.18 -4.20
N ASP A 382 -17.12 19.65 -4.08
CA ASP A 382 -16.73 20.54 -2.99
C ASP A 382 -17.40 21.91 -3.12
N VAL A 383 -17.38 22.48 -4.33
CA VAL A 383 -17.97 23.80 -4.59
C VAL A 383 -18.61 23.85 -5.98
N PRO A 384 -19.90 24.23 -6.11
CA PRO A 384 -20.43 24.65 -7.39
C PRO A 384 -19.73 25.93 -7.86
N MET A 385 -19.11 25.90 -9.04
CA MET A 385 -18.31 27.02 -9.52
C MET A 385 -18.52 27.24 -11.02
N PRO A 386 -19.04 28.43 -11.43
CA PRO A 386 -19.16 28.77 -12.84
C PRO A 386 -17.80 28.75 -13.56
N VAL A 387 -17.78 28.21 -14.79
CA VAL A 387 -16.53 28.11 -15.59
C VAL A 387 -15.87 29.49 -15.78
N ASP A 388 -16.64 30.55 -15.88
CA ASP A 388 -16.12 31.93 -16.05
C ASP A 388 -15.34 32.43 -14.82
N TYR A 389 -15.46 31.76 -13.67
CA TYR A 389 -14.70 32.10 -12.48
C TYR A 389 -13.30 31.51 -12.49
N VAL A 390 -13.04 30.54 -13.38
CA VAL A 390 -11.74 29.86 -13.48
C VAL A 390 -10.70 30.82 -14.07
N SER A 391 -9.66 31.08 -13.30
CA SER A 391 -8.54 31.93 -13.71
C SER A 391 -7.21 31.25 -13.36
N MET A 392 -6.15 31.66 -14.06
CA MET A 392 -4.79 31.19 -13.76
C MET A 392 -4.39 31.52 -12.31
N ARG A 393 -4.85 32.61 -11.75
CA ARG A 393 -4.64 32.98 -10.36
C ARG A 393 -5.29 31.97 -9.43
N LEU A 394 -6.57 31.64 -9.65
CA LEU A 394 -7.30 30.65 -8.83
C LEU A 394 -6.62 29.27 -8.88
N VAL A 395 -6.27 28.82 -10.07
CA VAL A 395 -5.55 27.53 -10.25
C VAL A 395 -4.20 27.53 -9.49
N SER A 396 -3.47 28.65 -9.55
CA SER A 396 -2.21 28.81 -8.82
C SER A 396 -2.42 28.79 -7.29
N GLU A 397 -3.50 29.37 -6.79
CA GLU A 397 -3.85 29.40 -5.37
C GLU A 397 -4.13 27.97 -4.82
N PHE A 398 -4.65 27.06 -5.64
CA PHE A 398 -4.86 25.66 -5.25
C PHE A 398 -3.57 24.90 -4.95
N SER A 399 -2.42 25.38 -5.40
CA SER A 399 -1.12 24.78 -5.06
C SER A 399 -0.86 24.72 -3.54
N VAL A 400 -1.48 25.62 -2.77
CA VAL A 400 -1.39 25.65 -1.30
C VAL A 400 -2.01 24.39 -0.68
N LEU A 401 -3.00 23.77 -1.35
CA LEU A 401 -3.68 22.56 -0.86
C LEU A 401 -2.83 21.29 -1.06
N ALA A 402 -1.84 21.33 -1.97
CA ALA A 402 -0.96 20.18 -2.20
C ALA A 402 -0.10 19.84 -0.95
N PRO A 403 0.38 18.60 -0.81
CA PRO A 403 0.23 17.45 -1.70
C PRO A 403 -1.16 16.81 -1.60
N PHE A 404 -1.68 16.38 -2.74
CA PHE A 404 -2.97 15.67 -2.81
C PHE A 404 -2.76 14.15 -2.70
N GLY A 405 -3.71 13.46 -2.06
CA GLY A 405 -3.71 12.02 -1.88
C GLY A 405 -4.86 11.58 -0.98
N LYS A 406 -4.69 10.48 -0.26
CA LYS A 406 -5.71 9.97 0.67
C LYS A 406 -6.07 11.04 1.71
N ASP A 407 -7.34 11.24 1.96
CA ASP A 407 -7.94 12.21 2.90
C ASP A 407 -7.56 13.69 2.65
N ASN A 408 -6.87 13.96 1.54
CA ASN A 408 -6.68 15.30 0.99
C ASN A 408 -6.79 15.24 -0.54
N PRO A 409 -7.98 14.93 -1.09
CA PRO A 409 -8.19 14.82 -2.53
C PRO A 409 -8.07 16.19 -3.22
N LYS A 410 -7.88 16.16 -4.54
CA LYS A 410 -8.02 17.39 -5.34
C LYS A 410 -9.46 17.88 -5.26
N PRO A 411 -9.69 19.19 -5.03
CA PRO A 411 -11.05 19.72 -4.97
C PRO A 411 -11.78 19.52 -6.31
N VAL A 412 -13.03 19.11 -6.21
CA VAL A 412 -13.92 18.88 -7.36
C VAL A 412 -14.91 20.03 -7.47
N PHE A 413 -14.95 20.65 -8.65
CA PHE A 413 -15.87 21.73 -8.97
C PHE A 413 -16.87 21.27 -10.01
N ALA A 414 -18.07 21.82 -9.97
CA ALA A 414 -19.10 21.56 -10.97
C ALA A 414 -19.79 22.84 -11.41
N ASP A 415 -20.07 22.90 -12.69
CA ASP A 415 -20.97 23.85 -13.29
C ASP A 415 -22.07 23.10 -14.05
N LYS A 416 -23.21 23.72 -14.26
CA LYS A 416 -24.38 23.09 -14.91
C LYS A 416 -24.99 24.00 -15.99
N ASN A 417 -25.75 23.38 -16.87
CA ASN A 417 -26.42 24.06 -18.01
C ASN A 417 -25.45 24.60 -19.07
N LEU A 418 -24.21 24.05 -19.12
CA LEU A 418 -23.23 24.37 -20.17
C LEU A 418 -23.66 23.74 -21.49
N ARG A 419 -23.61 24.53 -22.60
CA ARG A 419 -23.90 24.03 -23.92
C ARG A 419 -22.63 23.51 -24.60
N VAL A 420 -22.66 22.25 -25.06
CA VAL A 420 -21.61 21.69 -25.87
C VAL A 420 -21.69 22.29 -27.28
N SER A 421 -20.69 23.07 -27.70
CA SER A 421 -20.62 23.66 -29.01
C SER A 421 -19.88 22.79 -30.02
N ARG A 422 -18.86 22.08 -29.59
CA ARG A 422 -18.08 21.13 -30.40
C ARG A 422 -17.62 19.96 -29.57
N MET A 423 -17.46 18.82 -30.22
CA MET A 423 -17.00 17.57 -29.62
C MET A 423 -16.02 16.86 -30.55
N TRP A 424 -14.92 16.36 -30.00
CA TRP A 424 -13.94 15.56 -30.72
C TRP A 424 -13.55 14.35 -29.89
N VAL A 425 -13.39 13.22 -30.57
CA VAL A 425 -12.74 12.04 -30.02
C VAL A 425 -11.28 12.12 -30.40
N VAL A 426 -10.39 12.08 -29.43
CA VAL A 426 -8.94 12.24 -29.62
C VAL A 426 -8.18 11.18 -28.78
N GLY A 427 -6.86 11.19 -28.87
CA GLY A 427 -5.99 10.22 -28.20
C GLY A 427 -5.59 9.07 -29.12
N LYS A 428 -4.47 8.42 -28.80
CA LYS A 428 -3.88 7.35 -29.62
C LYS A 428 -4.85 6.19 -29.87
N ASN A 429 -5.75 5.93 -28.90
CA ASN A 429 -6.73 4.83 -28.94
C ASN A 429 -8.18 5.34 -29.07
N ASN A 430 -8.40 6.59 -29.50
CA ASN A 430 -9.73 7.22 -29.58
C ASN A 430 -10.55 7.14 -28.26
N ASN A 431 -9.88 7.24 -27.16
CA ASN A 431 -10.45 7.04 -25.79
C ASN A 431 -10.55 8.34 -24.98
N VAL A 432 -10.30 9.48 -25.60
CA VAL A 432 -10.39 10.80 -24.96
C VAL A 432 -11.42 11.64 -25.66
N LEU A 433 -12.39 12.19 -24.93
CA LEU A 433 -13.40 13.10 -25.43
C LEU A 433 -12.98 14.54 -25.11
N ARG A 434 -12.78 15.36 -26.16
CA ARG A 434 -12.54 16.79 -26.04
C ARG A 434 -13.81 17.56 -26.34
N LEU A 435 -14.24 18.39 -25.39
CA LEU A 435 -15.44 19.23 -25.54
C LEU A 435 -15.07 20.71 -25.59
N SER A 436 -15.78 21.48 -26.41
CA SER A 436 -15.85 22.94 -26.31
C SER A 436 -17.18 23.33 -25.73
N LEU A 437 -17.16 24.02 -24.59
CA LEU A 437 -18.34 24.41 -23.84
C LEU A 437 -18.57 25.92 -23.97
N ILE A 438 -19.83 26.31 -23.90
CA ILE A 438 -20.28 27.72 -23.84
C ILE A 438 -21.13 27.83 -22.60
N SER A 439 -20.81 28.80 -21.73
CA SER A 439 -21.59 29.21 -20.57
C SER A 439 -22.82 30.02 -21.03
#